data_deadeb4f3894fd72e48161669e844eed
#
_entry.id   deadeb4f3894fd72e48161669e844eed
#
_cell.length_a   1.000
_cell.length_b   1.000
_cell.length_c   1.000
_cell.angle_alpha   90.00
_cell.angle_beta   90.00
_cell.angle_gamma   90.00
#
_symmetry.space_group_name_H-M   'P 1'
#
loop_
_entity.id
_entity.type
_entity.pdbx_description
1 polymer ?
#
loop_
_entity_poly.entity_id
_entity_poly.type
_entity_poly.pdbx_seq_one_letter_code
_entity_poly.pdbx_strand_id
1 'polypeptide(L)'
;LRTLVLLLAAAAAIGIDADASDISTIQVEGNSFVTDSLVVRTFGMRPGDVFTQEAASRGIRNLFNLGYFSGIDLRADSSSGRLDLLISVVENRILSDFTIEGLDCLDEDDARDSIFLFPGQTVSLLEVETAKRTILAMLAEKHRHLATVGSRWDAPDAGGRSRLVFEVDEGPDVRVGEIVFEGNEAFDDGDLRGEMKTKQDSFWRSGRLRESDLAEDLGKIERYYRDHGYPDARVLGVERSMMDDGRHLRLLITVSEGRRYEFGTVGFEGNTAIPDSVLAASVRMRQGDEYRISRFEQTLDSVYEQFQDLGYFYASIEPSVSADTTAGEISVVFNITEGERAHIRRIEITGNTRTMDNVIRRQLRVYPGDLFQRSALIRSLRNIFYLNYFNNVAPDFRAIEGSSDVDLIVSVEEKSTGKAGFGAGYGGRDGFNGYLELGEQNLFGRGQSISINYEFSKSTNNVQLSFTEPWFRDTPLTLGGELFHTTTDRSQYDRTRTGGAVTVGRVLPWMDFTSASVRYMLERTNVYNITTDSTSYYYSLRDMEWPRWTSSARFTVVRDSRDRQVFPSSGSQNTVIAEFAGGPLGGNIGYQKYLMDNRWYIPSVWKCIFTLRTRTGLLTSL
;
A
#
# COMPACT_ATOMS: atom_id res chain seq x y z
N LEU A 1 -2.41 -15.78 31.70
CA LEU A 1 -3.37 -16.92 31.92
C LEU A 1 -3.03 -17.76 33.15
N ARG A 2 -1.76 -17.85 33.59
CA ARG A 2 -1.37 -18.63 34.80
C ARG A 2 -1.66 -17.93 36.13
N THR A 3 -1.74 -16.60 36.16
CA THR A 3 -2.06 -15.82 37.36
C THR A 3 -3.56 -15.74 37.66
N LEU A 4 -4.41 -15.91 36.65
CA LEU A 4 -5.88 -15.96 36.81
C LEU A 4 -6.35 -17.28 37.41
N VAL A 5 -5.56 -18.35 37.31
CA VAL A 5 -5.87 -19.69 37.85
C VAL A 5 -5.57 -19.79 39.35
N LEU A 6 -4.71 -18.94 39.90
CA LEU A 6 -4.33 -18.98 41.33
C LEU A 6 -5.34 -18.27 42.26
N LEU A 7 -6.16 -17.36 41.74
CA LEU A 7 -7.24 -16.70 42.50
C LEU A 7 -8.54 -17.52 42.57
N LEU A 8 -8.73 -18.49 41.66
CA LEU A 8 -9.86 -19.43 41.73
C LEU A 8 -9.62 -20.63 42.68
N ALA A 9 -8.38 -20.85 43.12
CA ALA A 9 -8.03 -21.96 44.03
C ALA A 9 -8.24 -21.63 45.51
N ALA A 10 -8.40 -20.34 45.88
CA ALA A 10 -8.65 -19.94 47.27
C ALA A 10 -10.13 -20.08 47.68
N ALA A 11 -11.05 -20.20 46.72
CA ALA A 11 -12.48 -20.42 46.98
C ALA A 11 -12.86 -21.87 47.32
N ALA A 12 -11.91 -22.80 47.27
CA ALA A 12 -12.15 -24.22 47.52
C ALA A 12 -11.95 -24.69 48.98
N ALA A 13 -11.64 -23.77 49.89
CA ALA A 13 -11.37 -24.13 51.29
C ALA A 13 -12.48 -23.77 52.29
N ILE A 14 -13.64 -23.32 51.80
CA ILE A 14 -14.79 -23.14 52.70
C ILE A 14 -15.73 -24.34 52.47
N GLY A 15 -15.48 -25.41 53.25
CA GLY A 15 -16.43 -26.50 53.45
C GLY A 15 -17.64 -25.96 54.24
N ILE A 16 -18.53 -25.30 53.57
CA ILE A 16 -19.87 -25.02 54.10
C ILE A 16 -20.79 -25.86 53.24
N ASP A 17 -21.42 -26.90 53.85
CA ASP A 17 -22.65 -27.49 53.35
C ASP A 17 -23.68 -26.35 53.25
N ALA A 18 -23.70 -25.68 52.13
CA ALA A 18 -24.59 -24.53 51.87
C ALA A 18 -25.87 -25.05 51.22
N ASP A 19 -26.67 -25.77 51.97
CA ASP A 19 -28.10 -25.83 51.72
C ASP A 19 -28.68 -24.42 52.00
N ALA A 20 -29.04 -23.73 50.94
CA ALA A 20 -29.96 -22.58 50.83
C ALA A 20 -30.17 -21.76 52.09
N SER A 21 -29.17 -20.99 52.53
CA SER A 21 -29.32 -20.04 53.63
C SER A 21 -29.66 -18.65 53.09
N ASP A 22 -30.68 -18.02 53.67
CA ASP A 22 -31.08 -16.65 53.31
C ASP A 22 -29.98 -15.67 53.80
N ILE A 23 -29.63 -14.71 52.93
CA ILE A 23 -28.70 -13.65 53.25
C ILE A 23 -29.33 -12.70 54.26
N SER A 24 -28.71 -12.52 55.42
CA SER A 24 -29.18 -11.63 56.48
C SER A 24 -28.69 -10.18 56.24
N THR A 25 -27.38 -10.02 56.05
CA THR A 25 -26.76 -8.74 55.84
C THR A 25 -25.72 -8.80 54.75
N ILE A 26 -25.45 -7.68 54.05
CA ILE A 26 -24.35 -7.50 53.13
C ILE A 26 -23.59 -6.25 53.58
N GLN A 27 -22.35 -6.45 53.98
CA GLN A 27 -21.45 -5.37 54.36
C GLN A 27 -20.36 -5.20 53.33
N VAL A 28 -19.91 -3.97 53.12
CA VAL A 28 -18.82 -3.62 52.19
C VAL A 28 -17.70 -2.97 53.00
N GLU A 29 -16.47 -3.38 52.77
CA GLU A 29 -15.28 -2.75 53.38
C GLU A 29 -14.19 -2.55 52.33
N GLY A 30 -13.29 -1.58 52.59
CA GLY A 30 -12.15 -1.26 51.72
C GLY A 30 -12.46 -0.28 50.61
N ASN A 31 -13.71 0.14 50.48
CA ASN A 31 -14.11 1.19 49.53
C ASN A 31 -13.92 2.60 50.16
N SER A 32 -13.39 3.52 49.36
CA SER A 32 -13.18 4.92 49.72
C SER A 32 -13.92 5.90 48.79
N PHE A 33 -13.99 5.59 47.51
CA PHE A 33 -14.60 6.41 46.47
C PHE A 33 -15.91 5.81 45.96
N VAL A 34 -15.99 4.51 45.90
CA VAL A 34 -17.18 3.79 45.47
C VAL A 34 -18.11 3.61 46.65
N THR A 35 -19.37 4.01 46.50
CA THR A 35 -20.36 3.89 47.59
C THR A 35 -20.78 2.42 47.81
N ASP A 36 -21.05 2.03 49.04
CA ASP A 36 -21.56 0.71 49.42
C ASP A 36 -22.78 0.34 48.59
N SER A 37 -23.67 1.30 48.35
CA SER A 37 -24.90 1.12 47.62
C SER A 37 -24.65 0.74 46.12
N LEU A 38 -23.56 1.25 45.52
CA LEU A 38 -23.15 0.85 44.15
C LEU A 38 -22.58 -0.56 44.13
N VAL A 39 -21.74 -0.90 45.13
CA VAL A 39 -21.16 -2.24 45.24
C VAL A 39 -22.25 -3.28 45.42
N VAL A 40 -23.13 -3.11 46.40
CA VAL A 40 -24.23 -4.06 46.68
C VAL A 40 -25.19 -4.19 45.50
N ARG A 41 -25.54 -3.07 44.86
CA ARG A 41 -26.44 -3.08 43.68
C ARG A 41 -25.81 -3.83 42.49
N THR A 42 -24.51 -3.65 42.24
CA THR A 42 -23.80 -4.29 41.13
C THR A 42 -23.51 -5.76 41.41
N PHE A 43 -23.25 -6.10 42.68
CA PHE A 43 -23.12 -7.47 43.12
C PHE A 43 -24.40 -8.27 42.80
N GLY A 44 -25.59 -7.63 42.91
CA GLY A 44 -26.84 -8.17 42.41
C GLY A 44 -27.57 -9.14 43.36
N MET A 45 -27.10 -9.29 44.60
CA MET A 45 -27.80 -10.02 45.67
C MET A 45 -28.26 -9.02 46.74
N ARG A 46 -29.32 -9.37 47.46
CA ARG A 46 -29.93 -8.52 48.50
C ARG A 46 -30.16 -9.32 49.76
N PRO A 47 -30.25 -8.67 50.92
CA PRO A 47 -30.79 -9.30 52.11
C PRO A 47 -32.18 -9.94 51.84
N GLY A 48 -32.33 -11.21 52.20
CA GLY A 48 -33.50 -12.02 51.90
C GLY A 48 -33.40 -12.94 50.69
N ASP A 49 -32.36 -12.77 49.83
CA ASP A 49 -32.08 -13.69 48.71
C ASP A 49 -31.41 -14.96 49.21
N VAL A 50 -31.63 -16.06 48.50
CA VAL A 50 -30.95 -17.34 48.77
C VAL A 50 -29.55 -17.27 48.19
N PHE A 51 -28.54 -17.56 48.99
CA PHE A 51 -27.15 -17.58 48.56
C PHE A 51 -26.91 -18.76 47.62
N THR A 52 -26.34 -18.50 46.45
CA THR A 52 -25.84 -19.51 45.53
C THR A 52 -24.44 -19.16 45.07
N GLN A 53 -23.56 -20.14 44.91
CA GLN A 53 -22.18 -19.92 44.46
C GLN A 53 -22.15 -19.31 43.03
N GLU A 54 -23.13 -19.62 42.19
CA GLU A 54 -23.25 -19.06 40.85
C GLU A 54 -23.62 -17.57 40.88
N ALA A 55 -24.57 -17.18 41.75
CA ALA A 55 -24.96 -15.79 41.91
C ALA A 55 -23.79 -14.96 42.50
N ALA A 56 -23.09 -15.47 43.49
CA ALA A 56 -21.90 -14.83 44.06
C ALA A 56 -20.79 -14.67 43.04
N SER A 57 -20.46 -15.69 42.26
CA SER A 57 -19.46 -15.63 41.17
C SER A 57 -19.87 -14.67 40.06
N ARG A 58 -21.15 -14.55 39.77
CA ARG A 58 -21.70 -13.56 38.82
C ARG A 58 -21.56 -12.16 39.40
N GLY A 59 -21.90 -11.97 40.66
CA GLY A 59 -21.76 -10.69 41.36
C GLY A 59 -20.32 -10.20 41.39
N ILE A 60 -19.37 -11.07 41.72
CA ILE A 60 -17.92 -10.73 41.69
C ILE A 60 -17.49 -10.31 40.27
N ARG A 61 -17.89 -11.06 39.23
CA ARG A 61 -17.59 -10.67 37.84
C ARG A 61 -18.20 -9.33 37.47
N ASN A 62 -19.44 -9.04 37.88
CA ASN A 62 -20.09 -7.75 37.65
C ASN A 62 -19.31 -6.59 38.30
N LEU A 63 -18.82 -6.80 39.52
CA LEU A 63 -18.01 -5.82 40.22
C LEU A 63 -16.65 -5.59 39.51
N PHE A 64 -15.97 -6.65 39.08
CA PHE A 64 -14.73 -6.50 38.30
C PHE A 64 -14.96 -5.77 36.98
N ASN A 65 -16.09 -6.03 36.30
CA ASN A 65 -16.44 -5.40 35.04
C ASN A 65 -16.69 -3.87 35.18
N LEU A 66 -16.93 -3.35 36.38
CA LEU A 66 -16.99 -1.90 36.62
C LEU A 66 -15.65 -1.21 36.44
N GLY A 67 -14.52 -1.94 36.51
CA GLY A 67 -13.17 -1.38 36.36
C GLY A 67 -12.67 -0.60 37.59
N TYR A 68 -13.44 -0.49 38.66
CA TYR A 68 -13.04 0.26 39.87
C TYR A 68 -12.21 -0.54 40.85
N PHE A 69 -12.15 -1.85 40.74
CA PHE A 69 -11.56 -2.70 41.77
C PHE A 69 -10.39 -3.53 41.23
N SER A 70 -9.27 -3.54 41.96
CA SER A 70 -8.11 -4.39 41.72
C SER A 70 -8.20 -5.73 42.44
N GLY A 71 -8.97 -5.78 43.52
CA GLY A 71 -9.22 -6.97 44.33
C GLY A 71 -10.64 -6.99 44.87
N ILE A 72 -11.27 -8.17 44.86
CA ILE A 72 -12.58 -8.40 45.49
C ILE A 72 -12.50 -9.74 46.18
N ASP A 73 -12.75 -9.73 47.51
CA ASP A 73 -12.83 -10.91 48.34
C ASP A 73 -14.24 -10.98 48.96
N LEU A 74 -14.84 -12.14 48.91
CA LEU A 74 -16.16 -12.38 49.48
C LEU A 74 -16.05 -13.38 50.60
N ARG A 75 -16.41 -12.96 51.79
CA ARG A 75 -16.49 -13.81 52.96
C ARG A 75 -17.95 -14.00 53.36
N ALA A 76 -18.29 -15.22 53.70
CA ALA A 76 -19.58 -15.58 54.20
C ALA A 76 -19.45 -16.14 55.60
N ASP A 77 -20.14 -15.56 56.56
CA ASP A 77 -20.18 -16.03 57.95
C ASP A 77 -21.58 -16.52 58.30
N SER A 78 -21.65 -17.77 58.76
CA SER A 78 -22.92 -18.39 59.15
C SER A 78 -23.04 -18.46 60.66
N SER A 79 -23.67 -17.44 61.23
CA SER A 79 -24.02 -17.42 62.66
C SER A 79 -25.55 -17.54 62.81
N SER A 80 -25.99 -18.50 63.62
CA SER A 80 -27.41 -18.72 63.99
C SER A 80 -28.37 -19.03 62.83
N GLY A 81 -27.94 -19.72 61.77
CA GLY A 81 -28.77 -20.17 60.68
C GLY A 81 -29.11 -19.08 59.63
N ARG A 82 -28.44 -17.94 59.65
CA ARG A 82 -28.48 -16.87 58.67
C ARG A 82 -27.07 -16.59 58.17
N LEU A 83 -26.99 -16.15 56.91
CA LEU A 83 -25.69 -15.87 56.25
C LEU A 83 -25.43 -14.36 56.18
N ASP A 84 -24.34 -13.92 56.79
CA ASP A 84 -23.84 -12.55 56.64
C ASP A 84 -22.72 -12.54 55.61
N LEU A 85 -22.83 -11.67 54.60
CA LEU A 85 -21.83 -11.49 53.56
C LEU A 85 -20.99 -10.25 53.81
N LEU A 86 -19.68 -10.40 53.73
CA LEU A 86 -18.71 -9.31 53.74
C LEU A 86 -18.01 -9.26 52.38
N ILE A 87 -18.20 -8.16 51.65
CA ILE A 87 -17.52 -7.88 50.39
C ILE A 87 -16.36 -6.94 50.69
N SER A 88 -15.16 -7.49 50.70
CA SER A 88 -13.94 -6.68 50.86
C SER A 88 -13.40 -6.32 49.50
N VAL A 89 -13.29 -5.01 49.20
CA VAL A 89 -12.82 -4.52 47.92
C VAL A 89 -11.52 -3.73 48.06
N VAL A 90 -10.70 -3.81 47.03
CA VAL A 90 -9.51 -2.98 46.86
C VAL A 90 -9.73 -2.10 45.62
N GLU A 91 -9.88 -0.81 45.83
CA GLU A 91 -10.13 0.13 44.73
C GLU A 91 -8.87 0.37 43.92
N ASN A 92 -9.05 0.51 42.61
CA ASN A 92 -8.03 1.01 41.70
C ASN A 92 -7.73 2.48 41.99
N ARG A 93 -6.51 2.91 41.72
CA ARG A 93 -6.13 4.32 41.91
C ARG A 93 -6.74 5.23 40.88
N ILE A 94 -7.15 6.43 41.33
CA ILE A 94 -7.62 7.48 40.43
C ILE A 94 -6.41 8.26 39.92
N LEU A 95 -6.28 8.38 38.60
CA LEU A 95 -5.19 9.08 37.94
C LEU A 95 -5.36 10.60 38.09
N SER A 96 -4.34 11.30 38.67
CA SER A 96 -4.28 12.76 38.57
C SER A 96 -3.65 13.22 37.28
N ASP A 97 -2.56 12.61 36.87
CA ASP A 97 -1.81 12.80 35.63
C ASP A 97 -0.79 11.66 35.49
N PHE A 98 -0.16 11.54 34.31
CA PHE A 98 0.98 10.65 34.15
C PHE A 98 2.13 11.35 33.44
N THR A 99 3.35 10.89 33.71
CA THR A 99 4.60 11.39 33.11
C THR A 99 5.44 10.20 32.65
N ILE A 100 6.28 10.45 31.67
CA ILE A 100 7.21 9.45 31.13
C ILE A 100 8.62 10.00 31.30
N GLU A 101 9.39 9.39 32.18
CA GLU A 101 10.75 9.83 32.49
C GLU A 101 11.76 8.92 31.77
N GLY A 102 12.86 9.49 31.26
CA GLY A 102 13.96 8.74 30.64
C GLY A 102 13.83 8.54 29.14
N LEU A 103 13.00 9.34 28.44
CA LEU A 103 12.92 9.37 26.96
C LEU A 103 13.96 10.34 26.41
N ASP A 104 14.83 9.84 25.52
CA ASP A 104 15.80 10.64 24.77
C ASP A 104 15.54 10.57 23.24
N CYS A 105 15.08 9.43 22.72
CA CYS A 105 14.88 9.20 21.29
C CYS A 105 13.43 9.38 20.82
N LEU A 106 12.48 9.54 21.74
CA LEU A 106 11.07 9.80 21.49
C LEU A 106 10.67 11.14 22.10
N ASP A 107 9.80 11.86 21.42
CA ASP A 107 9.13 13.02 21.97
C ASP A 107 8.12 12.58 23.03
N GLU A 108 8.12 13.22 24.21
CA GLU A 108 7.23 12.87 25.31
C GLU A 108 5.76 13.12 24.95
N ASP A 109 5.47 14.19 24.21
CA ASP A 109 4.10 14.52 23.78
C ASP A 109 3.56 13.46 22.83
N ASP A 110 4.36 13.01 21.85
CA ASP A 110 3.99 11.92 20.92
C ASP A 110 3.72 10.61 21.68
N ALA A 111 4.55 10.30 22.69
CA ALA A 111 4.37 9.11 23.51
C ALA A 111 3.11 9.21 24.37
N ARG A 112 2.82 10.38 24.93
CA ARG A 112 1.60 10.63 25.72
C ARG A 112 0.33 10.49 24.87
N ASP A 113 0.32 11.03 23.66
CA ASP A 113 -0.83 10.97 22.74
C ASP A 113 -1.15 9.53 22.31
N SER A 114 -0.15 8.65 22.35
CA SER A 114 -0.30 7.23 22.01
C SER A 114 -0.83 6.37 23.18
N ILE A 115 -0.89 6.93 24.38
CA ILE A 115 -1.34 6.25 25.61
C ILE A 115 -2.75 6.71 25.97
N PHE A 116 -3.69 5.77 26.02
CA PHE A 116 -5.09 6.06 26.34
C PHE A 116 -5.33 6.08 27.86
N LEU A 117 -4.65 6.99 28.56
CA LEU A 117 -4.86 7.28 29.98
C LEU A 117 -5.26 8.73 30.16
N PHE A 118 -6.35 8.97 30.89
CA PHE A 118 -6.90 10.33 31.06
C PHE A 118 -7.00 10.73 32.54
N PRO A 119 -6.67 11.97 32.89
CA PRO A 119 -6.84 12.45 34.27
C PRO A 119 -8.28 12.28 34.77
N GLY A 120 -8.41 11.77 35.97
CA GLY A 120 -9.70 11.52 36.64
C GLY A 120 -10.27 10.12 36.44
N GLN A 121 -9.68 9.28 35.57
CA GLN A 121 -10.10 7.87 35.47
C GLN A 121 -9.48 7.00 36.56
N THR A 122 -10.15 5.91 36.90
CA THR A 122 -9.57 4.80 37.64
C THR A 122 -8.71 3.96 36.73
N VAL A 123 -7.47 3.66 37.12
CA VAL A 123 -6.53 2.92 36.28
C VAL A 123 -6.26 1.54 36.88
N SER A 124 -6.57 0.53 36.09
CA SER A 124 -6.30 -0.87 36.40
C SER A 124 -4.85 -1.26 36.06
N LEU A 125 -4.39 -2.36 36.67
CA LEU A 125 -3.07 -2.93 36.34
C LEU A 125 -2.93 -3.28 34.84
N LEU A 126 -4.02 -3.73 34.21
CA LEU A 126 -4.04 -4.08 32.79
C LEU A 126 -3.79 -2.84 31.90
N GLU A 127 -4.37 -1.70 32.25
CA GLU A 127 -4.17 -0.45 31.51
C GLU A 127 -2.74 0.06 31.67
N VAL A 128 -2.15 -0.06 32.87
CA VAL A 128 -0.72 0.26 33.10
C VAL A 128 0.19 -0.63 32.24
N GLU A 129 -0.05 -1.95 32.23
CA GLU A 129 0.74 -2.87 31.41
C GLU A 129 0.53 -2.65 29.90
N THR A 130 -0.66 -2.23 29.51
CA THR A 130 -0.94 -1.86 28.10
C THR A 130 -0.16 -0.61 27.71
N ALA A 131 -0.17 0.42 28.57
CA ALA A 131 0.61 1.64 28.36
C ALA A 131 2.12 1.34 28.25
N LYS A 132 2.68 0.51 29.16
CA LYS A 132 4.07 0.08 29.06
C LYS A 132 4.39 -0.61 27.74
N ARG A 133 3.50 -1.51 27.25
CA ARG A 133 3.68 -2.17 25.96
C ARG A 133 3.65 -1.20 24.79
N THR A 134 2.81 -0.17 24.88
CA THR A 134 2.75 0.90 23.86
C THR A 134 4.08 1.65 23.81
N ILE A 135 4.62 2.07 24.97
CA ILE A 135 5.93 2.73 25.04
C ILE A 135 7.03 1.83 24.49
N LEU A 136 7.07 0.55 24.89
CA LEU A 136 8.06 -0.41 24.39
C LEU A 136 7.96 -0.61 22.87
N ALA A 137 6.75 -0.64 22.32
CA ALA A 137 6.55 -0.77 20.87
C ALA A 137 7.09 0.48 20.12
N MET A 138 6.83 1.68 20.64
CA MET A 138 7.36 2.92 20.07
C MET A 138 8.89 2.98 20.13
N LEU A 139 9.48 2.54 21.24
CA LEU A 139 10.94 2.44 21.41
C LEU A 139 11.55 1.40 20.45
N ALA A 140 10.88 0.28 20.23
CA ALA A 140 11.31 -0.73 19.28
C ALA A 140 11.32 -0.19 17.83
N GLU A 141 10.37 0.67 17.46
CA GLU A 141 10.39 1.38 16.16
C GLU A 141 11.59 2.33 16.02
N LYS A 142 12.09 2.86 17.16
CA LYS A 142 13.33 3.66 17.23
C LYS A 142 14.59 2.79 17.45
N HIS A 143 14.49 1.48 17.25
CA HIS A 143 15.57 0.49 17.36
C HIS A 143 16.10 0.27 18.80
N ARG A 144 15.28 0.61 19.80
CA ARG A 144 15.56 0.38 21.23
C ARG A 144 14.92 -0.93 21.70
N HIS A 145 15.33 -2.05 21.11
CA HIS A 145 14.74 -3.37 21.36
C HIS A 145 15.02 -3.94 22.76
N LEU A 146 15.96 -3.37 23.48
CA LEU A 146 16.31 -3.73 24.86
C LEU A 146 15.75 -2.75 25.89
N ALA A 147 14.90 -1.83 25.46
CA ALA A 147 14.27 -0.89 26.37
C ALA A 147 13.48 -1.60 27.46
N THR A 148 13.48 -1.03 28.63
CA THR A 148 12.64 -1.48 29.74
C THR A 148 11.78 -0.32 30.24
N VAL A 149 10.55 -0.63 30.68
CA VAL A 149 9.62 0.36 31.19
C VAL A 149 9.12 -0.09 32.54
N GLY A 150 9.55 0.63 33.59
CA GLY A 150 9.01 0.55 34.92
C GLY A 150 7.76 1.42 35.10
N SER A 151 7.04 1.24 36.21
CA SER A 151 5.98 2.17 36.59
C SER A 151 5.94 2.32 38.10
N ARG A 152 5.78 3.53 38.58
CA ARG A 152 5.54 3.83 40.00
C ARG A 152 4.37 4.79 40.13
N TRP A 153 3.72 4.70 41.28
CA TRP A 153 2.68 5.62 41.67
C TRP A 153 3.20 6.56 42.76
N ASP A 154 3.02 7.84 42.57
CA ASP A 154 3.28 8.82 43.62
C ASP A 154 2.24 8.72 44.74
N ALA A 155 2.54 9.31 45.91
CA ALA A 155 1.60 9.38 47.01
C ALA A 155 0.33 10.14 46.57
N PRO A 156 -0.85 9.71 47.06
CA PRO A 156 -2.10 10.38 46.71
C PRO A 156 -2.13 11.82 47.22
N ASP A 157 -2.72 12.70 46.43
CA ASP A 157 -3.00 14.08 46.76
C ASP A 157 -4.12 14.22 47.82
N ALA A 158 -4.45 15.45 48.22
CA ALA A 158 -5.55 15.71 49.16
C ALA A 158 -6.93 15.24 48.67
N GLY A 159 -7.09 14.98 47.38
CA GLY A 159 -8.29 14.44 46.73
C GLY A 159 -8.25 12.94 46.49
N GLY A 160 -7.22 12.23 46.98
CA GLY A 160 -7.05 10.78 46.82
C GLY A 160 -6.57 10.34 45.45
N ARG A 161 -6.14 11.28 44.58
CA ARG A 161 -5.65 11.01 43.23
C ARG A 161 -4.13 10.84 43.26
N SER A 162 -3.62 9.94 42.43
CA SER A 162 -2.18 9.66 42.34
C SER A 162 -1.65 9.93 40.96
N ARG A 163 -0.41 10.39 40.84
CA ARG A 163 0.31 10.47 39.57
C ARG A 163 0.95 9.13 39.27
N LEU A 164 0.86 8.71 38.01
CA LEU A 164 1.55 7.55 37.49
C LEU A 164 2.81 8.01 36.76
N VAL A 165 3.94 7.45 37.11
CA VAL A 165 5.23 7.73 36.45
C VAL A 165 5.71 6.47 35.77
N PHE A 166 5.94 6.56 34.48
CA PHE A 166 6.62 5.52 33.69
C PHE A 166 8.12 5.84 33.69
N GLU A 167 8.94 4.93 34.15
CA GLU A 167 10.39 5.03 34.19
C GLU A 167 10.95 4.21 33.03
N VAL A 168 11.50 4.90 32.03
CA VAL A 168 12.01 4.28 30.80
C VAL A 168 13.52 4.23 30.83
N ASP A 169 14.07 3.05 30.58
CA ASP A 169 15.47 2.86 30.19
C ASP A 169 15.47 2.44 28.74
N GLU A 170 15.87 3.34 27.82
CA GLU A 170 15.85 3.09 26.39
C GLU A 170 16.86 2.03 25.94
N GLY A 171 17.89 1.78 26.72
CA GLY A 171 18.98 0.89 26.33
C GLY A 171 19.75 1.37 25.08
N PRO A 172 20.65 0.56 24.54
CA PRO A 172 21.45 0.90 23.34
C PRO A 172 20.64 0.85 22.04
N ASP A 173 21.09 1.61 21.01
CA ASP A 173 20.65 1.42 19.62
C ASP A 173 21.19 0.06 19.13
N VAL A 174 20.28 -0.88 18.95
CA VAL A 174 20.64 -2.27 18.62
C VAL A 174 20.42 -2.53 17.13
N ARG A 175 21.42 -3.14 16.49
CA ARG A 175 21.41 -3.45 15.07
C ARG A 175 21.58 -4.94 14.84
N VAL A 176 21.12 -5.42 13.71
CA VAL A 176 21.32 -6.82 13.28
C VAL A 176 22.76 -6.99 12.80
N GLY A 177 23.58 -7.65 13.58
CA GLY A 177 24.98 -7.97 13.23
C GLY A 177 25.07 -9.24 12.39
N GLU A 178 24.29 -10.26 12.75
CA GLU A 178 24.35 -11.57 12.09
C GLU A 178 22.95 -12.18 11.94
N ILE A 179 22.70 -12.80 10.80
CA ILE A 179 21.50 -13.62 10.53
C ILE A 179 21.99 -15.01 10.14
N VAL A 180 21.63 -15.99 10.95
CA VAL A 180 22.00 -17.40 10.79
C VAL A 180 20.73 -18.22 10.65
N PHE A 181 20.79 -19.24 9.79
CA PHE A 181 19.70 -20.19 9.64
C PHE A 181 20.11 -21.55 10.22
N GLU A 182 19.15 -22.28 10.74
CA GLU A 182 19.30 -23.64 11.22
C GLU A 182 18.21 -24.52 10.61
N GLY A 183 18.59 -25.71 10.12
CA GLY A 183 17.68 -26.64 9.46
C GLY A 183 17.47 -26.37 7.97
N ASN A 184 18.26 -25.46 7.36
CA ASN A 184 18.24 -25.12 5.95
C ASN A 184 19.26 -25.98 5.17
N GLU A 185 18.97 -27.25 4.94
CA GLU A 185 19.86 -28.18 4.21
C GLU A 185 19.81 -27.97 2.68
N ALA A 186 18.66 -27.52 2.16
CA ALA A 186 18.42 -27.37 0.73
C ALA A 186 18.96 -26.06 0.13
N PHE A 187 19.07 -25.00 0.91
CA PHE A 187 19.49 -23.66 0.45
C PHE A 187 20.52 -23.05 1.39
N ASP A 188 21.44 -22.32 0.81
CA ASP A 188 22.46 -21.61 1.58
C ASP A 188 21.85 -20.37 2.31
N ASP A 189 22.42 -20.01 3.46
CA ASP A 189 22.07 -18.81 4.20
C ASP A 189 22.07 -17.55 3.31
N GLY A 190 22.93 -17.51 2.30
CA GLY A 190 23.04 -16.39 1.37
C GLY A 190 21.80 -16.19 0.53
N ASP A 191 21.19 -17.28 0.06
CA ASP A 191 19.97 -17.27 -0.74
C ASP A 191 18.79 -16.79 0.10
N LEU A 192 18.63 -17.35 1.30
CA LEU A 192 17.55 -16.98 2.22
C LEU A 192 17.68 -15.52 2.68
N ARG A 193 18.88 -15.04 3.03
CA ARG A 193 19.15 -13.64 3.32
C ARG A 193 18.90 -12.71 2.14
N GLY A 194 19.02 -13.24 0.93
CA GLY A 194 18.71 -12.52 -0.31
C GLY A 194 17.25 -12.04 -0.35
N GLU A 195 16.33 -12.89 0.08
CA GLU A 195 14.88 -12.63 0.06
C GLU A 195 14.40 -11.71 1.20
N MET A 196 15.16 -11.57 2.28
CA MET A 196 14.80 -10.74 3.42
C MET A 196 14.96 -9.23 3.12
N LYS A 197 14.08 -8.41 3.67
CA LYS A 197 14.25 -6.95 3.76
C LYS A 197 15.24 -6.58 4.86
N THR A 198 15.17 -7.30 6.00
CA THR A 198 16.08 -7.16 7.12
C THR A 198 17.49 -7.49 6.67
N LYS A 199 18.42 -6.57 6.86
CA LYS A 199 19.82 -6.71 6.44
C LYS A 199 20.76 -6.59 7.64
N GLN A 200 21.89 -7.28 7.55
CA GLN A 200 22.99 -7.16 8.51
C GLN A 200 23.62 -5.76 8.42
N ASP A 201 24.07 -5.24 9.55
CA ASP A 201 24.85 -3.99 9.61
C ASP A 201 26.15 -4.11 8.82
N SER A 202 26.43 -3.10 8.01
CA SER A 202 27.65 -3.02 7.21
C SER A 202 27.89 -1.56 6.80
N PHE A 203 29.06 -1.26 6.25
CA PHE A 203 29.43 0.08 5.80
C PHE A 203 28.36 0.78 4.91
N TRP A 204 27.58 0.01 4.16
CA TRP A 204 26.55 0.51 3.24
C TRP A 204 25.10 0.27 3.72
N ARG A 205 24.90 -0.41 4.84
CA ARG A 205 23.58 -0.83 5.33
C ARG A 205 23.51 -0.63 6.83
N SER A 206 22.44 -0.03 7.30
CA SER A 206 22.29 0.39 8.70
C SER A 206 21.95 -0.74 9.68
N GLY A 207 21.70 -1.96 9.22
CA GLY A 207 21.37 -3.11 10.08
C GLY A 207 20.17 -2.92 11.02
N ARG A 208 19.27 -1.99 10.73
CA ARG A 208 18.14 -1.66 11.61
C ARG A 208 17.09 -2.78 11.58
N LEU A 209 16.70 -3.26 12.75
CA LEU A 209 15.63 -4.23 12.91
C LEU A 209 14.28 -3.52 13.02
N ARG A 210 13.32 -3.95 12.20
CA ARG A 210 11.89 -3.62 12.32
C ARG A 210 11.11 -4.91 12.44
N GLU A 211 10.28 -5.00 13.46
CA GLU A 211 9.48 -6.22 13.71
C GLU A 211 8.53 -6.55 12.56
N SER A 212 7.94 -5.52 11.94
CA SER A 212 7.07 -5.69 10.77
C SER A 212 7.82 -6.26 9.56
N ASP A 213 9.05 -5.77 9.31
CA ASP A 213 9.88 -6.26 8.23
C ASP A 213 10.34 -7.70 8.50
N LEU A 214 10.72 -8.02 9.74
CA LEU A 214 11.11 -9.38 10.12
C LEU A 214 9.92 -10.36 9.95
N ALA A 215 8.73 -9.99 10.43
CA ALA A 215 7.54 -10.83 10.27
C ALA A 215 7.21 -11.09 8.79
N GLU A 216 7.33 -10.08 7.91
CA GLU A 216 7.18 -10.25 6.46
C GLU A 216 8.28 -11.14 5.88
N ASP A 217 9.52 -11.00 6.35
CA ASP A 217 10.66 -11.77 5.86
C ASP A 217 10.53 -13.25 6.18
N LEU A 218 9.99 -13.63 7.36
CA LEU A 218 9.72 -15.03 7.68
C LEU A 218 8.71 -15.64 6.69
N GLY A 219 7.65 -14.90 6.35
CA GLY A 219 6.69 -15.33 5.33
C GLY A 219 7.33 -15.46 3.93
N LYS A 220 8.29 -14.61 3.58
CA LYS A 220 9.03 -14.73 2.30
C LYS A 220 9.94 -15.93 2.26
N ILE A 221 10.60 -16.25 3.39
CA ILE A 221 11.43 -17.46 3.50
C ILE A 221 10.57 -18.70 3.26
N GLU A 222 9.42 -18.82 3.95
CA GLU A 222 8.50 -19.94 3.73
C GLU A 222 8.02 -20.00 2.27
N ARG A 223 7.68 -18.83 1.68
CA ARG A 223 7.27 -18.75 0.28
C ARG A 223 8.39 -19.14 -0.67
N TYR A 224 9.63 -18.75 -0.38
CA TYR A 224 10.81 -19.14 -1.16
C TYR A 224 10.94 -20.66 -1.21
N TYR A 225 10.85 -21.35 -0.07
CA TYR A 225 10.86 -22.80 0.00
C TYR A 225 9.71 -23.42 -0.80
N ARG A 226 8.49 -22.89 -0.65
CA ARG A 226 7.31 -23.37 -1.40
C ARG A 226 7.42 -23.13 -2.91
N ASP A 227 8.21 -22.16 -3.34
CA ASP A 227 8.51 -21.93 -4.76
C ASP A 227 9.67 -22.81 -5.29
N HIS A 228 10.33 -23.59 -4.41
CA HIS A 228 11.42 -24.47 -4.76
C HIS A 228 11.23 -25.92 -4.29
N GLY A 229 9.99 -26.39 -4.35
CA GLY A 229 9.68 -27.79 -4.14
C GLY A 229 9.31 -28.20 -2.71
N TYR A 230 9.29 -27.31 -1.74
CA TYR A 230 9.07 -27.62 -0.33
C TYR A 230 7.74 -27.04 0.20
N PRO A 231 6.58 -27.62 -0.12
CA PRO A 231 5.28 -27.05 0.25
C PRO A 231 5.03 -27.02 1.77
N ASP A 232 5.65 -27.94 2.51
CA ASP A 232 5.48 -28.07 3.96
C ASP A 232 6.46 -27.23 4.78
N ALA A 233 7.33 -26.49 4.11
CA ALA A 233 8.33 -25.66 4.78
C ALA A 233 7.72 -24.61 5.70
N ARG A 234 8.27 -24.52 6.90
CA ARG A 234 7.82 -23.59 7.96
C ARG A 234 9.00 -23.04 8.73
N VAL A 235 8.90 -21.77 9.10
CA VAL A 235 9.79 -21.19 10.11
C VAL A 235 9.26 -21.54 11.49
N LEU A 236 10.07 -22.25 12.28
CA LEU A 236 9.70 -22.72 13.60
C LEU A 236 9.84 -21.62 14.67
N GLY A 237 10.78 -20.70 14.48
CA GLY A 237 11.01 -19.60 15.40
C GLY A 237 12.20 -18.74 15.04
N VAL A 238 12.32 -17.64 15.77
CA VAL A 238 13.47 -16.73 15.70
C VAL A 238 13.99 -16.51 17.09
N GLU A 239 15.23 -16.95 17.34
CA GLU A 239 15.93 -16.66 18.59
C GLU A 239 16.80 -15.40 18.41
N ARG A 240 16.85 -14.58 19.43
CA ARG A 240 17.60 -13.33 19.47
C ARG A 240 18.61 -13.38 20.57
N SER A 241 19.87 -13.21 20.24
CA SER A 241 20.95 -13.14 21.21
C SER A 241 21.82 -11.91 20.95
N MET A 242 22.26 -11.28 22.03
CA MET A 242 23.23 -10.20 21.93
C MET A 242 24.61 -10.75 21.61
N MET A 243 25.29 -10.07 20.70
CA MET A 243 26.71 -10.33 20.45
C MET A 243 27.59 -9.69 21.54
N ASP A 244 28.83 -10.12 21.66
CA ASP A 244 29.78 -9.71 22.71
C ASP A 244 30.05 -8.19 22.76
N ASP A 245 29.76 -7.47 21.68
CA ASP A 245 29.94 -6.03 21.58
C ASP A 245 28.81 -5.21 22.24
N GLY A 246 27.72 -5.86 22.68
CA GLY A 246 26.58 -5.23 23.35
C GLY A 246 25.76 -4.26 22.47
N ARG A 247 25.98 -4.26 21.14
CA ARG A 247 25.31 -3.39 20.17
C ARG A 247 24.68 -4.14 19.00
N HIS A 248 25.12 -5.37 18.75
CA HIS A 248 24.62 -6.17 17.66
C HIS A 248 23.80 -7.36 18.15
N LEU A 249 22.71 -7.63 17.44
CA LEU A 249 21.89 -8.83 17.61
C LEU A 249 22.28 -9.89 16.58
N ARG A 250 22.40 -11.12 17.05
CA ARG A 250 22.34 -12.31 16.22
C ARG A 250 20.90 -12.79 16.16
N LEU A 251 20.37 -12.97 14.95
CA LEU A 251 19.09 -13.60 14.70
C LEU A 251 19.34 -15.03 14.24
N LEU A 252 18.91 -16.03 15.02
CA LEU A 252 18.91 -17.44 14.65
C LEU A 252 17.49 -17.81 14.21
N ILE A 253 17.34 -18.13 12.93
CA ILE A 253 16.05 -18.49 12.32
C ILE A 253 16.04 -19.99 12.10
N THR A 254 15.19 -20.71 12.83
CA THR A 254 15.06 -22.16 12.70
C THR A 254 13.99 -22.50 11.69
N VAL A 255 14.36 -23.26 10.67
CA VAL A 255 13.49 -23.67 9.56
C VAL A 255 13.30 -25.19 9.59
N SER A 256 12.09 -25.63 9.29
CA SER A 256 11.79 -27.02 8.95
C SER A 256 11.39 -27.08 7.49
N GLU A 257 12.24 -27.67 6.64
CA GLU A 257 12.03 -27.67 5.19
C GLU A 257 10.91 -28.60 4.75
N GLY A 258 10.70 -29.68 5.49
CA GLY A 258 9.79 -30.73 5.08
C GLY A 258 10.35 -31.56 3.91
N ARG A 259 9.47 -32.13 3.10
CA ARG A 259 9.84 -32.97 1.96
C ARG A 259 9.78 -32.19 0.65
N ARG A 260 10.66 -32.54 -0.28
CA ARG A 260 10.63 -32.00 -1.64
C ARG A 260 9.59 -32.76 -2.48
N TYR A 261 8.81 -32.00 -3.27
CA TYR A 261 7.77 -32.52 -4.15
C TYR A 261 7.89 -31.97 -5.57
N GLU A 262 7.37 -32.75 -6.52
CA GLU A 262 7.14 -32.35 -7.90
C GLU A 262 5.63 -32.31 -8.18
N PHE A 263 5.22 -31.64 -9.26
CA PHE A 263 3.83 -31.68 -9.68
C PHE A 263 3.47 -33.04 -10.29
N GLY A 264 2.43 -33.67 -9.78
CA GLY A 264 1.78 -34.84 -10.33
C GLY A 264 0.74 -34.47 -11.40
N THR A 265 -0.40 -35.17 -11.38
CA THR A 265 -1.50 -34.91 -12.32
C THR A 265 -2.34 -33.72 -11.92
N VAL A 266 -2.85 -33.00 -12.93
CA VAL A 266 -3.81 -31.92 -12.75
C VAL A 266 -5.12 -32.32 -13.42
N GLY A 267 -6.22 -32.30 -12.66
CA GLY A 267 -7.56 -32.65 -13.13
C GLY A 267 -8.57 -31.54 -12.85
N PHE A 268 -9.71 -31.63 -13.54
CA PHE A 268 -10.84 -30.72 -13.37
C PHE A 268 -12.11 -31.54 -13.18
N GLU A 269 -12.97 -31.16 -12.26
CA GLU A 269 -14.27 -31.79 -12.01
C GLU A 269 -15.35 -30.71 -11.83
N GLY A 270 -16.55 -30.99 -12.37
CA GLY A 270 -17.71 -30.08 -12.26
C GLY A 270 -17.77 -28.97 -13.30
N ASN A 271 -16.80 -28.88 -14.22
CA ASN A 271 -16.79 -27.93 -15.33
C ASN A 271 -17.67 -28.41 -16.49
N THR A 272 -18.72 -27.67 -16.80
CA THR A 272 -19.62 -27.94 -17.93
C THR A 272 -19.52 -26.88 -19.02
N ALA A 273 -19.28 -25.62 -18.65
CA ALA A 273 -19.20 -24.48 -19.56
C ALA A 273 -17.88 -24.41 -20.33
N ILE A 274 -16.79 -24.88 -19.74
CA ILE A 274 -15.45 -24.86 -20.34
C ILE A 274 -14.91 -26.29 -20.37
N PRO A 275 -14.56 -26.84 -21.55
CA PRO A 275 -13.98 -28.18 -21.63
C PRO A 275 -12.56 -28.23 -21.01
N ASP A 276 -12.20 -29.42 -20.49
CA ASP A 276 -10.90 -29.67 -19.85
C ASP A 276 -9.72 -29.26 -20.73
N SER A 277 -9.82 -29.47 -22.04
CA SER A 277 -8.75 -29.12 -22.99
C SER A 277 -8.43 -27.61 -23.01
N VAL A 278 -9.44 -26.76 -22.76
CA VAL A 278 -9.28 -25.29 -22.70
C VAL A 278 -8.70 -24.91 -21.34
N LEU A 279 -9.21 -25.49 -20.26
CA LEU A 279 -8.67 -25.26 -18.91
C LEU A 279 -7.21 -25.71 -18.80
N ALA A 280 -6.89 -26.89 -19.37
CA ALA A 280 -5.54 -27.43 -19.39
C ALA A 280 -4.54 -26.52 -20.11
N ALA A 281 -4.98 -25.75 -21.11
CA ALA A 281 -4.12 -24.80 -21.81
C ALA A 281 -3.64 -23.62 -20.93
N SER A 282 -4.36 -23.31 -19.84
CA SER A 282 -4.00 -22.27 -18.88
C SER A 282 -3.21 -22.79 -17.67
N VAL A 283 -3.06 -24.11 -17.54
CA VAL A 283 -2.29 -24.73 -16.46
C VAL A 283 -0.80 -24.38 -16.60
N ARG A 284 -0.24 -23.83 -15.55
CA ARG A 284 1.19 -23.48 -15.46
C ARG A 284 2.03 -24.58 -14.78
N MET A 285 1.36 -25.61 -14.28
CA MET A 285 1.94 -26.78 -13.63
C MET A 285 2.06 -27.92 -14.66
N ARG A 286 3.25 -28.45 -14.85
CA ARG A 286 3.46 -29.64 -15.70
C ARG A 286 3.86 -30.80 -14.82
N GLN A 287 3.36 -32.00 -15.12
CA GLN A 287 3.77 -33.20 -14.41
C GLN A 287 5.30 -33.39 -14.50
N GLY A 288 5.93 -33.68 -13.37
CA GLY A 288 7.37 -33.81 -13.22
C GLY A 288 8.15 -32.50 -13.07
N ASP A 289 7.48 -31.33 -13.19
CA ASP A 289 8.11 -30.07 -12.82
C ASP A 289 8.20 -29.97 -11.29
N GLU A 290 9.23 -29.30 -10.79
CA GLU A 290 9.36 -28.96 -9.38
C GLU A 290 8.12 -28.20 -8.89
N TYR A 291 7.59 -28.60 -7.72
CA TYR A 291 6.45 -27.89 -7.11
C TYR A 291 6.79 -26.42 -6.85
N ARG A 292 5.89 -25.53 -7.27
CA ARG A 292 6.01 -24.07 -7.07
C ARG A 292 4.64 -23.50 -6.71
N ILE A 293 4.53 -22.94 -5.52
CA ILE A 293 3.28 -22.33 -5.07
C ILE A 293 2.83 -21.20 -6.00
N SER A 294 3.76 -20.43 -6.56
CA SER A 294 3.46 -19.36 -7.52
C SER A 294 2.83 -19.87 -8.81
N ARG A 295 3.22 -21.04 -9.33
CA ARG A 295 2.58 -21.66 -10.50
C ARG A 295 1.20 -22.20 -10.19
N PHE A 296 1.03 -22.75 -8.99
CA PHE A 296 -0.28 -23.20 -8.50
C PHE A 296 -1.25 -22.03 -8.39
N GLU A 297 -0.87 -20.95 -7.71
CA GLU A 297 -1.66 -19.73 -7.58
C GLU A 297 -2.01 -19.11 -8.94
N GLN A 298 -1.05 -19.02 -9.87
CA GLN A 298 -1.27 -18.51 -11.22
C GLN A 298 -2.25 -19.39 -12.01
N THR A 299 -2.18 -20.71 -11.84
CA THR A 299 -3.12 -21.63 -12.50
C THR A 299 -4.52 -21.43 -11.95
N LEU A 300 -4.67 -21.40 -10.63
CA LEU A 300 -5.94 -21.16 -9.97
C LEU A 300 -6.57 -19.84 -10.41
N ASP A 301 -5.77 -18.74 -10.41
CA ASP A 301 -6.23 -17.43 -10.87
C ASP A 301 -6.62 -17.43 -12.36
N SER A 302 -5.87 -18.13 -13.21
CA SER A 302 -6.19 -18.26 -14.64
C SER A 302 -7.49 -19.06 -14.88
N VAL A 303 -7.76 -20.08 -14.08
CA VAL A 303 -9.01 -20.84 -14.14
C VAL A 303 -10.18 -19.97 -13.70
N TYR A 304 -10.05 -19.25 -12.58
CA TYR A 304 -11.06 -18.26 -12.15
C TYR A 304 -11.34 -17.20 -13.24
N GLU A 305 -10.29 -16.65 -13.85
CA GLU A 305 -10.43 -15.63 -14.89
C GLU A 305 -11.26 -16.14 -16.07
N GLN A 306 -11.05 -17.38 -16.52
CA GLN A 306 -11.81 -17.97 -17.63
C GLN A 306 -13.30 -18.08 -17.32
N PHE A 307 -13.67 -18.56 -16.14
CA PHE A 307 -15.07 -18.66 -15.74
C PHE A 307 -15.70 -17.27 -15.55
N GLN A 308 -14.99 -16.37 -14.91
CA GLN A 308 -15.47 -15.02 -14.65
C GLN A 308 -15.55 -14.17 -15.94
N ASP A 309 -14.74 -14.45 -16.95
CA ASP A 309 -14.87 -13.80 -18.26
C ASP A 309 -16.06 -14.32 -19.09
N LEU A 310 -16.60 -15.48 -18.74
CA LEU A 310 -17.86 -16.01 -19.27
C LEU A 310 -19.10 -15.63 -18.45
N GLY A 311 -18.92 -14.78 -17.41
CA GLY A 311 -20.01 -14.28 -16.59
C GLY A 311 -20.26 -15.06 -15.31
N TYR A 312 -19.55 -16.12 -15.04
CA TYR A 312 -19.73 -16.93 -13.81
C TYR A 312 -19.05 -16.24 -12.61
N PHE A 313 -19.65 -15.15 -12.17
CA PHE A 313 -19.11 -14.32 -11.07
C PHE A 313 -18.96 -15.09 -9.76
N TYR A 314 -19.94 -15.96 -9.46
CA TYR A 314 -19.98 -16.76 -8.23
C TYR A 314 -19.33 -18.13 -8.39
N ALA A 315 -18.59 -18.37 -9.46
CA ALA A 315 -17.88 -19.63 -9.61
C ALA A 315 -16.98 -19.89 -8.40
N SER A 316 -17.10 -21.05 -7.78
CA SER A 316 -16.21 -21.55 -6.72
C SER A 316 -15.28 -22.60 -7.30
N ILE A 317 -13.99 -22.45 -7.05
CA ILE A 317 -12.98 -23.40 -7.50
C ILE A 317 -12.19 -23.83 -6.27
N GLU A 318 -12.46 -25.07 -5.82
CA GLU A 318 -11.84 -25.63 -4.63
C GLU A 318 -10.78 -26.66 -5.04
N PRO A 319 -9.48 -26.34 -4.89
CA PRO A 319 -8.42 -27.29 -5.22
C PRO A 319 -8.36 -28.40 -4.16
N SER A 320 -8.49 -29.64 -4.60
CA SER A 320 -8.22 -30.84 -3.81
C SER A 320 -6.78 -31.27 -4.08
N VAL A 321 -5.93 -31.13 -3.07
CA VAL A 321 -4.49 -31.44 -3.17
C VAL A 321 -4.24 -32.80 -2.55
N SER A 322 -3.65 -33.72 -3.30
CA SER A 322 -3.23 -35.04 -2.85
C SER A 322 -1.71 -35.20 -2.98
N ALA A 323 -1.04 -35.39 -1.86
CA ALA A 323 0.40 -35.63 -1.81
C ALA A 323 0.70 -37.12 -1.72
N ASP A 324 1.37 -37.66 -2.73
CA ASP A 324 1.98 -38.99 -2.66
C ASP A 324 3.38 -38.89 -2.05
N THR A 325 3.47 -39.20 -0.76
CA THR A 325 4.74 -39.17 -0.05
C THR A 325 5.74 -40.21 -0.54
N THR A 326 5.29 -41.29 -1.22
CA THR A 326 6.20 -42.31 -1.73
C THR A 326 6.83 -41.87 -3.05
N ALA A 327 6.01 -41.38 -3.96
CA ALA A 327 6.48 -40.85 -5.24
C ALA A 327 7.11 -39.45 -5.13
N GLY A 328 6.78 -38.69 -4.08
CA GLY A 328 7.19 -37.27 -3.95
C GLY A 328 6.43 -36.37 -4.91
N GLU A 329 5.19 -36.71 -5.24
CA GLU A 329 4.36 -35.96 -6.19
C GLU A 329 3.16 -35.33 -5.51
N ILE A 330 2.76 -34.13 -5.96
CA ILE A 330 1.54 -33.45 -5.59
C ILE A 330 0.61 -33.38 -6.80
N SER A 331 -0.49 -34.11 -6.73
CA SER A 331 -1.58 -34.05 -7.70
C SER A 331 -2.67 -33.08 -7.22
N VAL A 332 -3.27 -32.36 -8.16
CA VAL A 332 -4.29 -31.34 -7.88
C VAL A 332 -5.53 -31.61 -8.72
N VAL A 333 -6.69 -31.66 -8.08
CA VAL A 333 -7.99 -31.69 -8.76
C VAL A 333 -8.73 -30.41 -8.40
N PHE A 334 -9.08 -29.61 -9.42
CA PHE A 334 -9.89 -28.41 -9.24
C PHE A 334 -11.37 -28.78 -9.30
N ASN A 335 -12.05 -28.73 -8.14
CA ASN A 335 -13.49 -28.95 -8.04
C ASN A 335 -14.19 -27.64 -8.34
N ILE A 336 -14.93 -27.58 -9.43
CA ILE A 336 -15.53 -26.36 -9.96
C ILE A 336 -17.04 -26.41 -9.74
N THR A 337 -17.55 -25.35 -9.12
CA THR A 337 -19.00 -25.09 -9.03
C THR A 337 -19.26 -23.80 -9.79
N GLU A 338 -19.79 -23.89 -11.01
CA GLU A 338 -19.89 -22.75 -11.92
C GLU A 338 -20.89 -21.69 -11.45
N GLY A 339 -22.02 -22.10 -10.87
CA GLY A 339 -23.12 -21.19 -10.51
C GLY A 339 -23.87 -20.64 -11.72
N GLU A 340 -24.55 -19.52 -11.55
CA GLU A 340 -25.27 -18.81 -12.60
C GLU A 340 -24.45 -17.66 -13.17
N ARG A 341 -24.72 -17.28 -14.42
CA ARG A 341 -24.10 -16.12 -15.05
C ARG A 341 -24.68 -14.83 -14.45
N ALA A 342 -23.79 -13.89 -14.15
CA ALA A 342 -24.13 -12.60 -13.58
C ALA A 342 -23.94 -11.48 -14.60
N HIS A 343 -24.87 -10.53 -14.62
CA HIS A 343 -24.72 -9.27 -15.36
C HIS A 343 -24.42 -8.14 -14.37
N ILE A 344 -23.77 -7.10 -14.85
CA ILE A 344 -23.56 -5.87 -14.10
C ILE A 344 -24.85 -5.04 -14.21
N ARG A 345 -25.68 -5.03 -13.17
CA ARG A 345 -26.93 -4.27 -13.18
C ARG A 345 -26.68 -2.77 -13.17
N ARG A 346 -25.83 -2.31 -12.30
CA ARG A 346 -25.50 -0.89 -12.08
C ARG A 346 -24.03 -0.71 -11.76
N ILE A 347 -23.47 0.45 -12.14
CA ILE A 347 -22.13 0.87 -11.78
C ILE A 347 -22.24 2.15 -10.95
N GLU A 348 -21.79 2.11 -9.74
CA GLU A 348 -21.71 3.21 -8.79
C GLU A 348 -20.23 3.61 -8.61
N ILE A 349 -19.95 4.92 -8.59
CA ILE A 349 -18.61 5.44 -8.35
C ILE A 349 -18.65 6.20 -7.03
N THR A 350 -17.70 5.91 -6.14
CA THR A 350 -17.64 6.49 -4.79
C THR A 350 -16.26 7.02 -4.47
N GLY A 351 -16.17 8.02 -3.59
CA GLY A 351 -14.90 8.61 -3.16
C GLY A 351 -14.38 9.74 -4.07
N ASN A 352 -15.05 10.01 -5.21
CA ASN A 352 -14.70 11.09 -6.12
C ASN A 352 -15.36 12.41 -5.67
N THR A 353 -14.66 13.16 -4.82
CA THR A 353 -15.16 14.44 -4.27
C THR A 353 -14.84 15.63 -5.19
N ARG A 354 -13.76 15.56 -5.95
CA ARG A 354 -13.27 16.58 -6.88
C ARG A 354 -13.45 16.17 -8.34
N THR A 355 -13.08 14.93 -8.66
CA THR A 355 -13.16 14.40 -10.02
C THR A 355 -14.61 14.11 -10.41
N MET A 356 -15.03 14.63 -11.55
CA MET A 356 -16.39 14.37 -12.07
C MET A 356 -16.58 12.90 -12.42
N ASP A 357 -17.77 12.36 -12.18
CA ASP A 357 -18.15 10.96 -12.45
C ASP A 357 -17.85 10.55 -13.89
N ASN A 358 -18.14 11.41 -14.87
CA ASN A 358 -17.90 11.11 -16.28
C ASN A 358 -16.42 10.89 -16.61
N VAL A 359 -15.49 11.52 -15.86
CA VAL A 359 -14.04 11.34 -16.07
C VAL A 359 -13.60 9.92 -15.73
N ILE A 360 -14.19 9.34 -14.68
CA ILE A 360 -13.94 7.97 -14.25
C ILE A 360 -14.71 7.00 -15.16
N ARG A 361 -16.00 7.25 -15.36
CA ARG A 361 -16.92 6.38 -16.10
C ARG A 361 -16.46 6.13 -17.54
N ARG A 362 -15.91 7.13 -18.21
CA ARG A 362 -15.39 6.99 -19.59
C ARG A 362 -14.15 6.10 -19.72
N GLN A 363 -13.51 5.72 -18.58
CA GLN A 363 -12.39 4.78 -18.57
C GLN A 363 -12.84 3.33 -18.43
N LEU A 364 -14.11 3.12 -18.06
CA LEU A 364 -14.69 1.78 -17.92
C LEU A 364 -14.83 1.11 -19.29
N ARG A 365 -14.62 -0.20 -19.27
CA ARG A 365 -14.87 -1.10 -20.42
C ARG A 365 -15.99 -2.09 -20.12
N VAL A 366 -16.71 -1.85 -19.04
CA VAL A 366 -17.89 -2.59 -18.62
C VAL A 366 -19.04 -1.60 -18.46
N TYR A 367 -20.24 -2.00 -18.87
CA TYR A 367 -21.42 -1.14 -18.86
C TYR A 367 -22.59 -1.84 -18.15
N PRO A 368 -23.56 -1.08 -17.62
CA PRO A 368 -24.78 -1.67 -17.09
C PRO A 368 -25.49 -2.53 -18.16
N GLY A 369 -25.84 -3.76 -17.79
CA GLY A 369 -26.43 -4.77 -18.67
C GLY A 369 -25.40 -5.71 -19.32
N ASP A 370 -24.12 -5.42 -19.24
CA ASP A 370 -23.09 -6.33 -19.74
C ASP A 370 -22.97 -7.57 -18.87
N LEU A 371 -22.64 -8.69 -19.48
CA LEU A 371 -22.21 -9.89 -18.80
C LEU A 371 -20.92 -9.57 -18.02
N PHE A 372 -20.80 -10.06 -16.79
CA PHE A 372 -19.60 -9.84 -16.01
C PHE A 372 -18.36 -10.40 -16.71
N GLN A 373 -17.31 -9.61 -16.82
CA GLN A 373 -16.02 -9.97 -17.38
C GLN A 373 -14.89 -9.41 -16.52
N ARG A 374 -14.18 -10.31 -15.82
CA ARG A 374 -13.07 -9.93 -14.92
C ARG A 374 -11.96 -9.18 -15.66
N SER A 375 -11.57 -9.65 -16.82
CA SER A 375 -10.50 -9.04 -17.63
C SER A 375 -10.85 -7.62 -18.08
N ALA A 376 -12.11 -7.38 -18.46
CA ALA A 376 -12.60 -6.05 -18.82
C ALA A 376 -12.65 -5.12 -17.60
N LEU A 377 -13.07 -5.63 -16.44
CA LEU A 377 -13.07 -4.88 -15.19
C LEU A 377 -11.65 -4.49 -14.77
N ILE A 378 -10.71 -5.44 -14.72
CA ILE A 378 -9.31 -5.17 -14.35
C ILE A 378 -8.70 -4.12 -15.29
N ARG A 379 -8.97 -4.20 -16.59
CA ARG A 379 -8.56 -3.16 -17.55
C ARG A 379 -9.17 -1.80 -17.23
N SER A 380 -10.44 -1.77 -16.85
CA SER A 380 -11.13 -0.54 -16.47
C SER A 380 -10.48 0.11 -15.24
N LEU A 381 -10.26 -0.66 -14.19
CA LEU A 381 -9.60 -0.17 -12.95
C LEU A 381 -8.17 0.33 -13.23
N ARG A 382 -7.43 -0.38 -14.07
CA ARG A 382 -6.09 0.04 -14.50
C ARG A 382 -6.12 1.34 -15.29
N ASN A 383 -7.08 1.54 -16.19
CA ASN A 383 -7.24 2.79 -16.93
C ASN A 383 -7.54 3.96 -15.98
N ILE A 384 -8.40 3.75 -14.97
CA ILE A 384 -8.70 4.76 -13.96
C ILE A 384 -7.45 5.09 -13.14
N PHE A 385 -6.72 4.07 -12.69
CA PHE A 385 -5.48 4.27 -11.94
C PHE A 385 -4.41 5.03 -12.73
N TYR A 386 -4.31 4.78 -14.05
CA TYR A 386 -3.36 5.47 -14.93
C TYR A 386 -3.70 6.94 -15.21
N LEU A 387 -4.90 7.41 -14.88
CA LEU A 387 -5.18 8.86 -14.85
C LEU A 387 -4.27 9.60 -13.86
N ASN A 388 -3.75 8.87 -12.87
CA ASN A 388 -2.86 9.40 -11.83
C ASN A 388 -3.53 10.47 -10.94
N TYR A 389 -4.86 10.39 -10.79
CA TYR A 389 -5.67 11.26 -9.92
C TYR A 389 -5.99 10.59 -8.57
N PHE A 390 -5.70 9.31 -8.44
CA PHE A 390 -6.10 8.47 -7.32
C PHE A 390 -4.90 7.76 -6.68
N ASN A 391 -4.90 7.64 -5.35
CA ASN A 391 -3.98 6.79 -4.59
C ASN A 391 -4.39 5.33 -4.67
N ASN A 392 -5.72 5.09 -4.63
CA ASN A 392 -6.28 3.75 -4.70
C ASN A 392 -7.53 3.72 -5.60
N VAL A 393 -7.73 2.59 -6.27
CA VAL A 393 -8.91 2.28 -7.09
C VAL A 393 -9.26 0.82 -6.83
N ALA A 394 -10.39 0.58 -6.16
CA ALA A 394 -10.80 -0.76 -5.78
C ALA A 394 -12.24 -1.04 -6.24
N PRO A 395 -12.53 -2.24 -6.77
CA PRO A 395 -13.90 -2.67 -7.01
C PRO A 395 -14.50 -3.23 -5.73
N ASP A 396 -15.78 -3.00 -5.55
CA ASP A 396 -16.62 -3.69 -4.58
C ASP A 396 -17.90 -4.15 -5.27
N PHE A 397 -18.53 -5.18 -4.74
CA PHE A 397 -19.71 -5.79 -5.35
C PHE A 397 -20.82 -5.92 -4.32
N ARG A 398 -22.01 -5.49 -4.72
CA ARG A 398 -23.22 -5.70 -3.92
C ARG A 398 -24.08 -6.75 -4.60
N ALA A 399 -24.28 -7.87 -3.92
CA ALA A 399 -25.22 -8.90 -4.34
C ALA A 399 -26.66 -8.38 -4.30
N ILE A 400 -27.50 -8.90 -5.20
CA ILE A 400 -28.91 -8.56 -5.29
C ILE A 400 -29.72 -9.75 -4.81
N GLU A 401 -30.58 -9.53 -3.84
CA GLU A 401 -31.44 -10.58 -3.31
C GLU A 401 -32.36 -11.15 -4.40
N GLY A 402 -32.30 -12.47 -4.58
CA GLY A 402 -33.09 -13.19 -5.57
C GLY A 402 -32.61 -13.09 -7.02
N SER A 403 -31.41 -12.58 -7.29
CA SER A 403 -30.77 -12.53 -8.62
C SER A 403 -29.30 -12.90 -8.55
N SER A 404 -28.77 -13.50 -9.61
CA SER A 404 -27.34 -13.72 -9.80
C SER A 404 -26.57 -12.45 -10.23
N ASP A 405 -27.27 -11.38 -10.61
CA ASP A 405 -26.68 -10.11 -11.04
C ASP A 405 -26.00 -9.37 -9.89
N VAL A 406 -25.09 -8.46 -10.23
CA VAL A 406 -24.31 -7.69 -9.25
C VAL A 406 -24.33 -6.20 -9.56
N ASP A 407 -24.34 -5.38 -8.51
CA ASP A 407 -24.01 -3.96 -8.61
C ASP A 407 -22.50 -3.80 -8.41
N LEU A 408 -21.83 -3.18 -9.37
CA LEU A 408 -20.42 -2.84 -9.26
C LEU A 408 -20.26 -1.48 -8.59
N ILE A 409 -19.46 -1.41 -7.54
CA ILE A 409 -19.07 -0.17 -6.88
C ILE A 409 -17.57 0.03 -7.16
N VAL A 410 -17.22 1.14 -7.81
CA VAL A 410 -15.83 1.54 -8.03
C VAL A 410 -15.48 2.60 -6.99
N SER A 411 -14.74 2.19 -5.97
CA SER A 411 -14.27 3.08 -4.90
C SER A 411 -12.92 3.67 -5.28
N VAL A 412 -12.81 5.01 -5.22
CA VAL A 412 -11.57 5.72 -5.51
C VAL A 412 -11.14 6.56 -4.31
N GLU A 413 -9.84 6.69 -4.11
CA GLU A 413 -9.23 7.58 -3.13
C GLU A 413 -8.46 8.66 -3.88
N GLU A 414 -8.95 9.89 -3.87
CA GLU A 414 -8.35 11.00 -4.61
C GLU A 414 -7.05 11.50 -3.96
N LYS A 415 -6.10 11.89 -4.80
CA LYS A 415 -4.89 12.60 -4.38
C LYS A 415 -4.80 13.99 -5.00
N SER A 416 -3.87 14.80 -4.51
CA SER A 416 -3.57 16.09 -5.13
C SER A 416 -3.03 15.87 -6.55
N THR A 417 -3.63 16.57 -7.52
CA THR A 417 -3.26 16.55 -8.94
C THR A 417 -2.46 17.78 -9.37
N GLY A 418 -2.37 18.77 -8.47
CA GLY A 418 -1.55 19.94 -8.65
C GLY A 418 -0.06 19.64 -8.53
N LYS A 419 0.75 20.28 -9.35
CA LYS A 419 2.21 20.22 -9.34
C LYS A 419 2.77 21.61 -9.18
N ALA A 420 3.73 21.78 -8.27
CA ALA A 420 4.56 22.95 -8.15
C ALA A 420 6.01 22.50 -8.01
N GLY A 421 6.84 22.91 -8.92
CA GLY A 421 8.27 22.59 -8.93
C GLY A 421 9.08 23.86 -9.08
N PHE A 422 10.15 24.00 -8.34
CA PHE A 422 11.12 25.07 -8.53
C PHE A 422 12.52 24.53 -8.25
N GLY A 423 13.48 25.11 -8.94
CA GLY A 423 14.88 24.80 -8.73
C GLY A 423 15.75 25.95 -9.16
N ALA A 424 16.91 26.07 -8.54
CA ALA A 424 17.93 27.06 -8.91
C ALA A 424 19.31 26.42 -8.81
N GLY A 425 20.21 26.88 -9.68
CA GLY A 425 21.58 26.39 -9.76
C GLY A 425 22.54 27.46 -10.29
N TYR A 426 23.82 27.15 -10.23
CA TYR A 426 24.86 27.97 -10.83
C TYR A 426 25.77 27.13 -11.72
N GLY A 427 25.90 27.51 -12.97
CA GLY A 427 26.75 26.84 -13.96
C GLY A 427 27.81 27.81 -14.52
N GLY A 428 29.02 27.31 -14.79
CA GLY A 428 30.11 28.14 -15.30
C GLY A 428 29.80 28.86 -16.63
N ARG A 429 28.97 28.25 -17.48
CA ARG A 429 28.55 28.80 -18.78
C ARG A 429 27.26 29.62 -18.68
N ASP A 430 26.27 29.09 -17.98
CA ASP A 430 24.91 29.64 -17.96
C ASP A 430 24.65 30.56 -16.76
N GLY A 431 25.67 30.73 -15.88
CA GLY A 431 25.58 31.56 -14.69
C GLY A 431 24.53 31.03 -13.71
N PHE A 432 23.82 31.93 -13.05
CA PHE A 432 22.67 31.61 -12.23
C PHE A 432 21.51 31.20 -13.14
N ASN A 433 20.91 30.02 -12.88
CA ASN A 433 19.79 29.48 -13.63
C ASN A 433 18.73 28.94 -12.68
N GLY A 434 17.51 28.85 -13.16
CA GLY A 434 16.43 28.31 -12.40
C GLY A 434 15.22 28.00 -13.26
N TYR A 435 14.27 27.28 -12.65
CA TYR A 435 12.99 26.99 -13.26
C TYR A 435 11.85 27.08 -12.24
N LEU A 436 10.67 27.37 -12.76
CA LEU A 436 9.39 27.32 -12.08
C LEU A 436 8.42 26.53 -12.96
N GLU A 437 7.88 25.43 -12.42
CA GLU A 437 6.84 24.63 -13.04
C GLU A 437 5.59 24.69 -12.17
N LEU A 438 4.47 25.10 -12.74
CA LEU A 438 3.16 25.06 -12.13
C LEU A 438 2.24 24.28 -13.05
N GLY A 439 1.46 23.35 -12.50
CA GLY A 439 0.54 22.55 -13.30
C GLY A 439 -0.61 21.99 -12.49
N GLU A 440 -1.71 21.75 -13.18
CA GLU A 440 -2.86 21.03 -12.68
C GLU A 440 -3.25 19.96 -13.71
N GLN A 441 -3.36 18.69 -13.28
CA GLN A 441 -3.66 17.57 -14.19
C GLN A 441 -5.15 17.27 -14.30
N ASN A 442 -5.92 17.72 -13.33
CA ASN A 442 -7.36 17.49 -13.27
C ASN A 442 -8.11 18.81 -13.00
N LEU A 443 -7.92 19.77 -13.89
CA LEU A 443 -8.47 21.11 -13.77
C LEU A 443 -9.99 21.06 -13.61
N PHE A 444 -10.51 21.62 -12.50
CA PHE A 444 -11.91 21.61 -12.13
C PHE A 444 -12.56 20.21 -12.08
N GLY A 445 -11.75 19.15 -11.89
CA GLY A 445 -12.25 17.79 -11.86
C GLY A 445 -12.67 17.22 -13.23
N ARG A 446 -12.39 17.91 -14.33
CA ARG A 446 -12.82 17.54 -15.70
C ARG A 446 -11.82 16.65 -16.44
N GLY A 447 -10.67 16.34 -15.80
CA GLY A 447 -9.59 15.59 -16.45
C GLY A 447 -8.81 16.42 -17.48
N GLN A 448 -9.01 17.74 -17.50
CA GLN A 448 -8.23 18.69 -18.29
C GLN A 448 -6.91 18.97 -17.60
N SER A 449 -5.85 19.26 -18.36
CA SER A 449 -4.58 19.68 -17.78
C SER A 449 -4.15 21.06 -18.26
N ILE A 450 -3.56 21.82 -17.35
CA ILE A 450 -2.90 23.09 -17.67
C ILE A 450 -1.52 23.08 -17.01
N SER A 451 -0.52 23.62 -17.69
CA SER A 451 0.81 23.81 -17.11
C SER A 451 1.48 25.07 -17.60
N ILE A 452 2.24 25.71 -16.73
CA ILE A 452 3.10 26.84 -17.01
C ILE A 452 4.51 26.44 -16.60
N ASN A 453 5.43 26.51 -17.54
CA ASN A 453 6.85 26.27 -17.32
C ASN A 453 7.62 27.56 -17.62
N TYR A 454 8.42 28.00 -16.66
CA TYR A 454 9.33 29.13 -16.82
C TYR A 454 10.75 28.70 -16.45
N GLU A 455 11.65 28.81 -17.42
CA GLU A 455 13.07 28.54 -17.22
C GLU A 455 13.87 29.83 -17.53
N PHE A 456 14.82 30.15 -16.70
CA PHE A 456 15.69 31.27 -16.89
C PHE A 456 17.15 30.93 -16.63
N SER A 457 18.01 31.46 -17.45
CA SER A 457 19.47 31.46 -17.27
C SER A 457 20.06 32.66 -17.98
N LYS A 458 21.38 32.86 -17.85
CA LYS A 458 22.09 33.87 -18.63
C LYS A 458 21.93 33.64 -20.14
N SER A 459 21.88 32.37 -20.57
CA SER A 459 21.85 31.99 -21.99
C SER A 459 20.46 31.68 -22.53
N THR A 460 19.46 31.46 -21.66
CA THR A 460 18.13 31.04 -22.11
C THR A 460 17.04 31.51 -21.17
N ASN A 461 16.00 32.10 -21.75
CA ASN A 461 14.74 32.41 -21.09
C ASN A 461 13.62 31.72 -21.86
N ASN A 462 12.84 30.90 -21.18
CA ASN A 462 11.77 30.12 -21.78
C ASN A 462 10.49 30.20 -20.93
N VAL A 463 9.39 30.59 -21.57
CA VAL A 463 8.04 30.56 -20.99
C VAL A 463 7.18 29.67 -21.88
N GLN A 464 6.50 28.70 -21.28
CA GLN A 464 5.60 27.83 -22.01
C GLN A 464 4.31 27.65 -21.21
N LEU A 465 3.17 27.87 -21.88
CA LEU A 465 1.83 27.59 -21.39
C LEU A 465 1.23 26.46 -22.22
N SER A 466 0.76 25.42 -21.59
CA SER A 466 0.12 24.28 -22.25
C SER A 466 -1.23 23.98 -21.62
N PHE A 467 -2.21 23.63 -22.44
CA PHE A 467 -3.53 23.17 -22.04
C PHE A 467 -3.89 21.92 -22.84
N THR A 468 -4.49 20.93 -22.19
CA THR A 468 -4.94 19.70 -22.87
C THR A 468 -6.32 19.28 -22.35
N GLU A 469 -7.24 19.08 -23.28
CA GLU A 469 -8.54 18.45 -23.07
C GLU A 469 -8.49 17.04 -23.70
N PRO A 470 -8.42 15.95 -22.89
CA PRO A 470 -8.25 14.59 -23.42
C PRO A 470 -9.54 14.00 -24.03
N TRP A 471 -10.72 14.56 -23.68
CA TRP A 471 -12.02 14.07 -24.12
C TRP A 471 -12.91 15.22 -24.61
N PHE A 472 -12.53 15.81 -25.72
CA PHE A 472 -13.25 16.95 -26.26
C PHE A 472 -14.71 16.59 -26.61
N ARG A 473 -15.66 17.26 -25.95
CA ARG A 473 -17.11 17.00 -26.06
C ARG A 473 -17.48 15.54 -25.76
N ASP A 474 -16.88 14.97 -24.71
CA ASP A 474 -17.09 13.57 -24.27
C ASP A 474 -16.80 12.52 -25.35
N THR A 475 -16.02 12.87 -26.37
CA THR A 475 -15.49 11.94 -27.37
C THR A 475 -14.03 11.62 -27.06
N PRO A 476 -13.49 10.44 -27.43
CA PRO A 476 -12.08 10.11 -27.23
C PRO A 476 -11.14 10.88 -28.18
N LEU A 477 -11.37 12.19 -28.27
CA LEU A 477 -10.61 13.13 -29.08
C LEU A 477 -9.85 14.08 -28.16
N THR A 478 -8.54 14.03 -28.17
CA THR A 478 -7.69 14.95 -27.41
C THR A 478 -7.51 16.24 -28.19
N LEU A 479 -7.74 17.37 -27.52
CA LEU A 479 -7.44 18.72 -28.03
C LEU A 479 -6.39 19.37 -27.13
N GLY A 480 -5.25 19.74 -27.69
CA GLY A 480 -4.16 20.44 -26.99
C GLY A 480 -3.90 21.83 -27.57
N GLY A 481 -3.58 22.79 -26.70
CA GLY A 481 -3.10 24.10 -27.06
C GLY A 481 -1.79 24.42 -26.34
N GLU A 482 -0.87 25.08 -27.02
CA GLU A 482 0.42 25.46 -26.45
C GLU A 482 0.82 26.84 -26.96
N LEU A 483 1.32 27.68 -26.04
CA LEU A 483 1.95 28.97 -26.35
C LEU A 483 3.34 28.97 -25.74
N PHE A 484 4.33 29.46 -26.48
CA PHE A 484 5.69 29.52 -25.99
C PHE A 484 6.42 30.79 -26.46
N HIS A 485 7.36 31.24 -25.60
CA HIS A 485 8.31 32.29 -25.91
C HIS A 485 9.66 31.88 -25.34
N THR A 486 10.67 31.77 -26.23
CA THR A 486 12.01 31.34 -25.85
C THR A 486 13.01 32.34 -26.42
N THR A 487 13.85 32.94 -25.56
CA THR A 487 15.02 33.72 -25.95
C THR A 487 16.27 32.92 -25.64
N THR A 488 17.17 32.78 -26.59
CA THR A 488 18.44 32.08 -26.41
C THR A 488 19.58 33.01 -26.84
N ASP A 489 20.50 33.29 -25.93
CA ASP A 489 21.73 34.06 -26.14
C ASP A 489 22.89 33.07 -26.43
N ARG A 490 23.52 33.21 -27.56
CA ARG A 490 24.66 32.40 -27.97
C ARG A 490 25.86 33.34 -28.28
N SER A 491 27.05 32.80 -28.17
CA SER A 491 28.28 33.55 -28.44
C SER A 491 28.34 34.22 -29.83
N GLN A 492 27.59 33.64 -30.80
CA GLN A 492 27.61 34.12 -32.18
C GLN A 492 26.33 34.87 -32.62
N TYR A 493 25.21 34.69 -31.93
CA TYR A 493 23.94 35.31 -32.24
C TYR A 493 22.93 35.16 -31.13
N ASP A 494 21.95 36.02 -31.08
CA ASP A 494 20.77 35.88 -30.23
C ASP A 494 19.59 35.39 -31.05
N ARG A 495 18.75 34.57 -30.45
CA ARG A 495 17.55 34.02 -31.10
C ARG A 495 16.34 34.13 -30.20
N THR A 496 15.26 34.68 -30.70
CA THR A 496 13.96 34.68 -30.07
C THR A 496 12.98 33.83 -30.89
N ARG A 497 12.27 32.94 -30.24
CA ARG A 497 11.21 32.11 -30.82
C ARG A 497 9.91 32.37 -30.05
N THR A 498 8.88 32.77 -30.78
CA THR A 498 7.53 32.99 -30.21
C THR A 498 6.53 32.25 -31.08
N GLY A 499 5.68 31.47 -30.49
CA GLY A 499 4.73 30.70 -31.27
C GLY A 499 3.65 30.06 -30.46
N GLY A 500 2.80 29.35 -31.18
CA GLY A 500 1.76 28.52 -30.61
C GLY A 500 1.49 27.29 -31.45
N ALA A 501 0.88 26.31 -30.82
CA ALA A 501 0.51 25.09 -31.50
C ALA A 501 -0.86 24.59 -31.04
N VAL A 502 -1.57 23.94 -31.94
CA VAL A 502 -2.80 23.21 -31.65
C VAL A 502 -2.58 21.74 -32.03
N THR A 503 -2.94 20.85 -31.14
CA THR A 503 -2.81 19.41 -31.34
C THR A 503 -4.18 18.75 -31.25
N VAL A 504 -4.48 17.90 -32.23
CA VAL A 504 -5.67 17.03 -32.21
C VAL A 504 -5.19 15.59 -32.27
N GLY A 505 -5.64 14.76 -31.33
CA GLY A 505 -5.19 13.37 -31.21
C GLY A 505 -6.32 12.43 -30.85
N ARG A 506 -6.13 11.14 -31.17
CA ARG A 506 -7.08 10.09 -30.83
C ARG A 506 -6.36 8.75 -30.64
N VAL A 507 -6.84 7.94 -29.68
CA VAL A 507 -6.51 6.51 -29.61
C VAL A 507 -7.26 5.80 -30.73
N LEU A 508 -6.56 4.96 -31.49
CA LEU A 508 -7.13 4.22 -32.62
C LEU A 508 -7.79 2.93 -32.11
N PRO A 509 -9.13 2.79 -32.18
CA PRO A 509 -9.83 1.64 -31.59
C PRO A 509 -9.57 0.30 -32.30
N TRP A 510 -9.11 0.36 -33.57
CA TRP A 510 -8.80 -0.81 -34.40
C TRP A 510 -7.33 -1.25 -34.36
N MET A 511 -6.48 -0.52 -33.63
CA MET A 511 -5.06 -0.83 -33.44
C MET A 511 -4.70 -0.78 -31.96
N ASP A 512 -4.45 -1.94 -31.38
CA ASP A 512 -4.11 -2.03 -29.96
C ASP A 512 -2.90 -1.16 -29.61
N PHE A 513 -3.02 -0.46 -28.46
CA PHE A 513 -1.97 0.40 -27.90
C PHE A 513 -1.53 1.57 -28.81
N THR A 514 -2.34 1.94 -29.81
CA THR A 514 -1.93 2.91 -30.83
C THR A 514 -2.73 4.20 -30.75
N SER A 515 -2.04 5.33 -30.79
CA SER A 515 -2.61 6.66 -30.90
C SER A 515 -2.04 7.41 -32.10
N ALA A 516 -2.85 8.28 -32.68
CA ALA A 516 -2.43 9.19 -33.74
C ALA A 516 -2.77 10.64 -33.37
N SER A 517 -1.90 11.57 -33.74
CA SER A 517 -2.14 12.99 -33.54
C SER A 517 -1.61 13.83 -34.71
N VAL A 518 -2.26 14.97 -34.90
CA VAL A 518 -1.85 16.02 -35.80
C VAL A 518 -1.62 17.28 -34.99
N ARG A 519 -0.45 17.87 -35.10
CA ARG A 519 -0.06 19.13 -34.44
C ARG A 519 0.22 20.17 -35.53
N TYR A 520 -0.53 21.25 -35.53
CA TYR A 520 -0.23 22.43 -36.31
C TYR A 520 0.51 23.45 -35.42
N MET A 521 1.62 24.00 -35.91
CA MET A 521 2.45 24.97 -35.19
C MET A 521 2.73 26.18 -36.08
N LEU A 522 2.55 27.36 -35.52
CA LEU A 522 2.97 28.61 -36.09
C LEU A 522 4.02 29.27 -35.17
N GLU A 523 5.21 29.46 -35.68
CA GLU A 523 6.34 29.99 -34.94
C GLU A 523 6.96 31.17 -35.69
N ARG A 524 7.26 32.26 -34.98
CA ARG A 524 8.08 33.38 -35.42
C ARG A 524 9.46 33.26 -34.77
N THR A 525 10.48 33.10 -35.59
CA THR A 525 11.88 33.11 -35.18
C THR A 525 12.57 34.41 -35.61
N ASN A 526 13.21 35.07 -34.67
CA ASN A 526 14.05 36.23 -34.93
C ASN A 526 15.49 35.95 -34.49
N VAL A 527 16.46 36.23 -35.36
CA VAL A 527 17.89 36.12 -35.06
C VAL A 527 18.51 37.51 -35.21
N TYR A 528 19.25 37.91 -34.21
CA TYR A 528 19.85 39.24 -34.13
C TYR A 528 21.21 39.18 -33.42
N ASN A 529 21.93 40.29 -33.33
CA ASN A 529 23.27 40.39 -32.72
C ASN A 529 24.27 39.37 -33.30
N ILE A 530 24.24 39.20 -34.63
CA ILE A 530 25.07 38.20 -35.30
C ILE A 530 26.52 38.74 -35.38
N THR A 531 27.43 38.09 -34.64
CA THR A 531 28.85 38.50 -34.48
C THR A 531 29.84 37.53 -35.15
N THR A 532 29.36 36.66 -36.05
CA THR A 532 30.21 35.69 -36.72
C THR A 532 31.04 36.29 -37.82
N ASP A 533 32.27 35.81 -38.00
CA ASP A 533 33.14 36.15 -39.12
C ASP A 533 32.79 35.32 -40.39
N SER A 534 33.40 35.69 -41.52
CA SER A 534 33.11 35.04 -42.83
C SER A 534 33.50 33.56 -42.92
N THR A 535 34.28 33.06 -41.97
CA THR A 535 34.73 31.66 -41.92
C THR A 535 33.83 30.80 -41.06
N SER A 536 32.90 31.39 -40.34
CA SER A 536 31.99 30.65 -39.45
C SER A 536 30.83 29.97 -40.24
N TYR A 537 30.48 28.78 -39.84
CA TYR A 537 29.26 28.08 -40.33
C TYR A 537 28.00 28.94 -40.19
N TYR A 538 27.95 29.85 -39.20
CA TYR A 538 26.81 30.71 -38.93
C TYR A 538 26.83 32.03 -39.71
N TYR A 539 27.84 32.26 -40.56
CA TYR A 539 27.94 33.48 -41.34
C TYR A 539 26.73 33.73 -42.25
N SER A 540 26.16 32.64 -42.83
CA SER A 540 24.96 32.70 -43.67
C SER A 540 23.72 33.26 -42.96
N LEU A 541 23.69 33.32 -41.63
CA LEU A 541 22.57 33.90 -40.89
C LEU A 541 22.48 35.43 -41.10
N ARG A 542 23.59 36.11 -41.46
CA ARG A 542 23.61 37.53 -41.76
C ARG A 542 22.88 37.87 -43.05
N ASP A 543 22.92 36.98 -44.02
CA ASP A 543 22.34 37.20 -45.34
C ASP A 543 20.86 36.81 -45.39
N MET A 544 20.33 36.35 -44.28
CA MET A 544 18.93 35.98 -44.13
C MET A 544 18.11 37.15 -43.59
N GLU A 545 16.94 37.37 -44.16
CA GLU A 545 15.97 38.30 -43.60
C GLU A 545 15.30 37.72 -42.34
N TRP A 546 15.28 38.48 -41.27
CA TRP A 546 14.63 38.16 -40.01
C TRP A 546 13.57 39.21 -39.66
N PRO A 547 12.46 38.88 -39.00
CA PRO A 547 12.08 37.55 -38.50
C PRO A 547 11.52 36.60 -39.58
N ARG A 548 11.69 35.30 -39.37
CA ARG A 548 11.12 34.25 -40.24
C ARG A 548 9.97 33.53 -39.56
N TRP A 549 8.99 33.16 -40.36
CA TRP A 549 7.83 32.39 -39.91
C TRP A 549 7.95 30.95 -40.35
N THR A 550 7.73 30.02 -39.41
CA THR A 550 7.60 28.61 -39.68
C THR A 550 6.15 28.19 -39.39
N SER A 551 5.47 27.74 -40.44
CA SER A 551 4.15 27.15 -40.34
C SER A 551 4.28 25.66 -40.65
N SER A 552 4.02 24.77 -39.68
CA SER A 552 4.23 23.34 -39.86
C SER A 552 3.06 22.50 -39.36
N ALA A 553 2.86 21.37 -40.05
CA ALA A 553 1.94 20.31 -39.62
C ALA A 553 2.74 19.03 -39.36
N ARG A 554 2.60 18.50 -38.16
CA ARG A 554 3.27 17.28 -37.69
C ARG A 554 2.25 16.19 -37.46
N PHE A 555 2.43 15.08 -38.12
CA PHE A 555 1.69 13.86 -37.94
C PHE A 555 2.49 12.90 -37.08
N THR A 556 1.91 12.41 -36.02
CA THR A 556 2.58 11.50 -35.08
C THR A 556 1.72 10.27 -34.86
N VAL A 557 2.31 9.08 -34.98
CA VAL A 557 1.70 7.80 -34.61
C VAL A 557 2.57 7.17 -33.55
N VAL A 558 1.96 6.80 -32.44
CA VAL A 558 2.65 6.15 -31.30
C VAL A 558 1.95 4.84 -30.99
N ARG A 559 2.71 3.74 -30.98
CA ARG A 559 2.28 2.46 -30.45
C ARG A 559 3.07 2.21 -29.16
N ASP A 560 2.37 2.14 -28.02
CA ASP A 560 2.96 1.98 -26.70
C ASP A 560 2.39 0.76 -25.98
N SER A 561 3.11 -0.37 -26.10
CA SER A 561 2.75 -1.67 -25.50
C SER A 561 3.54 -1.99 -24.24
N ARG A 562 4.15 -0.98 -23.60
CA ARG A 562 4.91 -1.16 -22.35
C ARG A 562 3.98 -1.59 -21.21
N ASP A 563 4.47 -2.48 -20.35
CA ASP A 563 3.77 -2.92 -19.15
C ASP A 563 3.57 -1.78 -18.13
N ARG A 564 4.54 -0.84 -18.06
CA ARG A 564 4.52 0.36 -17.21
C ARG A 564 5.04 1.57 -17.96
N GLN A 565 4.48 2.74 -17.70
CA GLN A 565 4.97 3.99 -18.31
C GLN A 565 6.31 4.43 -17.71
N VAL A 566 6.46 4.24 -16.38
CA VAL A 566 7.67 4.54 -15.63
C VAL A 566 8.33 3.22 -15.24
N PHE A 567 9.63 3.08 -15.52
CA PHE A 567 10.41 1.85 -15.32
C PHE A 567 9.77 0.61 -15.97
N PRO A 568 9.55 0.64 -17.31
CA PRO A 568 8.99 -0.51 -18.02
C PRO A 568 9.90 -1.72 -17.91
N SER A 569 9.29 -2.89 -17.70
CA SER A 569 10.02 -4.16 -17.63
C SER A 569 9.86 -4.99 -18.89
N SER A 570 8.83 -4.74 -19.69
CA SER A 570 8.56 -5.44 -20.95
C SER A 570 7.78 -4.58 -21.94
N GLY A 571 7.77 -4.99 -23.20
CA GLY A 571 7.00 -4.33 -24.26
C GLY A 571 7.82 -3.37 -25.12
N SER A 572 7.15 -2.51 -25.87
CA SER A 572 7.80 -1.58 -26.78
C SER A 572 7.07 -0.25 -26.89
N GLN A 573 7.81 0.80 -27.22
CA GLN A 573 7.27 2.09 -27.64
C GLN A 573 7.85 2.46 -29.00
N ASN A 574 6.99 2.55 -30.00
CA ASN A 574 7.35 2.87 -31.38
C ASN A 574 6.67 4.16 -31.79
N THR A 575 7.43 5.14 -32.23
CA THR A 575 6.94 6.47 -32.63
C THR A 575 7.38 6.78 -34.04
N VAL A 576 6.43 7.15 -34.88
CA VAL A 576 6.67 7.65 -36.25
C VAL A 576 6.15 9.07 -36.34
N ILE A 577 7.00 9.96 -36.82
CA ILE A 577 6.69 11.37 -37.02
C ILE A 577 6.95 11.74 -38.48
N ALA A 578 5.98 12.41 -39.12
CA ALA A 578 6.15 13.12 -40.38
C ALA A 578 5.74 14.58 -40.17
N GLU A 579 6.66 15.51 -40.44
CA GLU A 579 6.45 16.94 -40.26
C GLU A 579 6.71 17.67 -41.60
N PHE A 580 5.79 18.51 -41.97
CA PHE A 580 5.85 19.33 -43.21
C PHE A 580 5.75 20.80 -42.81
N ALA A 581 6.69 21.61 -43.25
CA ALA A 581 6.68 23.04 -43.04
C ALA A 581 6.78 23.79 -44.34
N GLY A 582 6.14 24.95 -44.42
CA GLY A 582 6.14 25.77 -45.63
C GLY A 582 5.21 25.30 -46.72
N GLY A 583 5.46 25.69 -47.98
CA GLY A 583 4.62 25.38 -49.11
C GLY A 583 3.16 25.85 -48.93
N PRO A 584 2.17 24.95 -49.02
CA PRO A 584 0.74 25.30 -48.88
C PRO A 584 0.38 25.77 -47.46
N LEU A 585 1.21 25.49 -46.47
CA LEU A 585 1.02 25.96 -45.08
C LEU A 585 1.47 27.40 -44.87
N GLY A 586 2.18 27.97 -45.84
CA GLY A 586 2.75 29.31 -45.70
C GLY A 586 4.02 29.36 -44.83
N GLY A 587 4.52 30.59 -44.59
CA GLY A 587 5.75 30.79 -43.85
C GLY A 587 6.96 30.96 -44.77
N ASN A 588 8.13 31.27 -44.15
CA ASN A 588 9.39 31.56 -44.86
C ASN A 588 10.35 30.35 -44.83
N ILE A 589 10.00 29.29 -44.10
CA ILE A 589 10.85 28.12 -43.90
C ILE A 589 10.07 26.89 -44.41
N GLY A 590 10.67 26.19 -45.39
CA GLY A 590 10.10 24.98 -45.98
C GLY A 590 11.01 23.77 -45.69
N TYR A 591 10.45 22.69 -45.13
CA TYR A 591 11.16 21.42 -44.93
C TYR A 591 10.19 20.26 -44.78
N GLN A 592 10.71 19.07 -45.02
CA GLN A 592 10.07 17.82 -44.68
C GLN A 592 10.99 17.05 -43.70
N LYS A 593 10.40 16.57 -42.62
CA LYS A 593 11.13 15.83 -41.59
C LYS A 593 10.41 14.54 -41.27
N TYR A 594 11.13 13.45 -41.33
CA TYR A 594 10.67 12.14 -40.94
C TYR A 594 11.52 11.62 -39.80
N LEU A 595 10.89 11.08 -38.76
CA LEU A 595 11.57 10.54 -37.60
C LEU A 595 10.91 9.25 -37.18
N MET A 596 11.72 8.23 -36.93
CA MET A 596 11.30 6.97 -36.35
C MET A 596 12.11 6.73 -35.07
N ASP A 597 11.45 6.60 -33.94
CA ASP A 597 12.08 6.35 -32.62
C ASP A 597 11.41 5.09 -32.04
N ASN A 598 12.17 4.00 -31.92
CA ASN A 598 11.70 2.73 -31.42
C ASN A 598 12.47 2.35 -30.17
N ARG A 599 11.76 1.87 -29.17
CA ARG A 599 12.31 1.39 -27.90
C ARG A 599 11.70 0.05 -27.56
N TRP A 600 12.53 -0.92 -27.26
CA TRP A 600 12.12 -2.25 -26.82
C TRP A 600 12.68 -2.52 -25.45
N TYR A 601 11.86 -3.10 -24.58
CA TYR A 601 12.20 -3.48 -23.22
C TYR A 601 12.06 -4.98 -23.11
N ILE A 602 13.16 -5.66 -22.86
CA ILE A 602 13.26 -7.12 -22.87
C ILE A 602 13.74 -7.55 -21.49
N PRO A 603 12.93 -8.34 -20.73
CA PRO A 603 13.38 -8.91 -19.48
C PRO A 603 14.65 -9.76 -19.71
N SER A 604 15.66 -9.61 -18.83
CA SER A 604 16.93 -10.31 -18.89
C SER A 604 17.20 -11.01 -17.55
N VAL A 605 18.42 -11.56 -17.40
CA VAL A 605 18.82 -12.26 -16.17
C VAL A 605 18.88 -11.31 -14.95
N TRP A 606 18.67 -11.83 -13.75
CA TRP A 606 18.79 -11.12 -12.45
C TRP A 606 17.93 -9.86 -12.31
N LYS A 607 16.70 -9.86 -12.81
CA LYS A 607 15.82 -8.69 -12.78
C LYS A 607 16.35 -7.49 -13.58
N CYS A 608 17.37 -7.67 -14.42
CA CYS A 608 17.83 -6.66 -15.35
C CYS A 608 16.92 -6.56 -16.56
N ILE A 609 16.76 -5.35 -17.10
CA ILE A 609 15.96 -5.09 -18.29
C ILE A 609 16.91 -4.59 -19.38
N PHE A 610 16.97 -5.32 -20.50
CA PHE A 610 17.71 -4.87 -21.67
C PHE A 610 16.84 -3.90 -22.46
N THR A 611 17.35 -2.67 -22.67
CA THR A 611 16.66 -1.66 -23.46
C THR A 611 17.39 -1.40 -24.76
N LEU A 612 16.72 -1.66 -25.88
CA LEU A 612 17.21 -1.32 -27.20
C LEU A 612 16.45 -0.08 -27.72
N ARG A 613 17.18 0.94 -28.13
CA ARG A 613 16.61 2.12 -28.78
C ARG A 613 17.24 2.34 -30.14
N THR A 614 16.39 2.48 -31.16
CA THR A 614 16.82 2.94 -32.50
C THR A 614 16.12 4.25 -32.83
N ARG A 615 16.89 5.18 -33.38
CA ARG A 615 16.35 6.46 -33.82
C ARG A 615 16.93 6.81 -35.19
N THR A 616 16.04 6.94 -36.17
CA THR A 616 16.40 7.28 -37.54
C THR A 616 15.62 8.52 -37.98
N GLY A 617 16.28 9.45 -38.62
CA GLY A 617 15.64 10.67 -39.09
C GLY A 617 16.14 11.10 -40.47
N LEU A 618 15.24 11.67 -41.24
CA LEU A 618 15.54 12.31 -42.54
C LEU A 618 14.97 13.73 -42.50
N LEU A 619 15.76 14.69 -42.94
CA LEU A 619 15.36 16.09 -43.08
C LEU A 619 15.73 16.51 -44.53
N THR A 620 14.75 17.03 -45.26
CA THR A 620 14.97 17.59 -46.58
C THR A 620 14.38 19.02 -46.64
N SER A 621 15.05 19.95 -47.32
CA SER A 621 14.47 21.26 -47.64
C SER A 621 13.43 21.13 -48.76
N LEU A 622 12.38 21.94 -48.68
CA LEU A 622 11.40 22.14 -49.76
C LEU A 622 11.85 23.24 -50.68
#